data_05f9fd01754098b553ecbd845d269369
#
_entry.id   05f9fd01754098b553ecbd845d269369
#
_cell.length_a   1.000
_cell.length_b   1.000
_cell.length_c   1.000
_cell.angle_alpha   90.00
_cell.angle_beta   90.00
_cell.angle_gamma   90.00
#
_symmetry.space_group_name_H-M   'P 1'
#
loop_
_entity.id
_entity.type
_entity.pdbx_description
1 polymer ?
#
loop_
_entity_poly.entity_id
_entity_poly.type
_entity_poly.pdbx_seq_one_letter_code
_entity_poly.pdbx_strand_id
1 'polypeptide(L)'
;MRKLLLLATLLAAPAWAQIPGLRQRQAPPPVPVQNPIELLRSEFAAQSGGTMVYFSPGSAQLTQQARMILSAQAMWLRQHPEVAVRIEGRGDPTDTRDHALALGAKRAEEVRNYLMLLGVPAAQVSAMTWGKERPGPPSAVTTIAP
;
A
#
# COMPACT_ATOMS: atom_id res chain seq x y z
N MET A 1 19.12 -44.03 63.53
CA MET A 1 19.86 -43.57 62.34
C MET A 1 19.25 -44.24 61.12
N ARG A 2 18.35 -43.54 60.47
CA ARG A 2 17.65 -44.06 59.27
C ARG A 2 18.29 -43.42 58.06
N LYS A 3 19.00 -44.21 57.25
CA LYS A 3 19.54 -43.78 55.98
C LYS A 3 18.43 -43.82 54.94
N LEU A 4 17.95 -42.68 54.47
CA LEU A 4 17.09 -42.57 53.29
C LEU A 4 17.91 -42.76 52.04
N LEU A 5 17.71 -43.85 51.33
CA LEU A 5 18.17 -44.05 49.97
C LEU A 5 17.23 -43.36 49.00
N LEU A 6 17.72 -42.24 48.40
CA LEU A 6 17.05 -41.61 47.28
C LEU A 6 17.34 -42.41 46.03
N LEU A 7 16.38 -43.20 45.52
CA LEU A 7 16.39 -43.77 44.19
C LEU A 7 16.22 -42.66 43.17
N ALA A 8 17.28 -42.28 42.50
CA ALA A 8 17.21 -41.48 41.30
C ALA A 8 16.76 -42.37 40.13
N THR A 9 15.49 -42.31 39.75
CA THR A 9 15.01 -42.92 38.51
C THR A 9 15.50 -42.13 37.33
N LEU A 10 16.54 -42.61 36.68
CA LEU A 10 16.99 -42.11 35.38
C LEU A 10 15.92 -42.49 34.34
N LEU A 11 15.12 -41.52 33.91
CA LEU A 11 14.24 -41.61 32.76
C LEU A 11 15.12 -41.61 31.51
N ALA A 12 15.46 -42.82 31.02
CA ALA A 12 16.13 -42.97 29.74
C ALA A 12 15.22 -42.50 28.62
N ALA A 13 15.64 -41.46 27.91
CA ALA A 13 14.95 -41.00 26.70
C ALA A 13 14.93 -42.15 25.66
N PRO A 14 13.83 -42.38 24.95
CA PRO A 14 13.72 -43.46 23.98
C PRO A 14 14.74 -43.28 22.85
N ALA A 15 15.36 -44.37 22.45
CA ALA A 15 16.50 -44.43 21.53
C ALA A 15 16.22 -43.79 20.13
N TRP A 16 14.97 -43.60 19.74
CA TRP A 16 14.60 -42.95 18.50
C TRP A 16 14.84 -41.40 18.53
N ALA A 17 14.97 -40.80 19.71
CA ALA A 17 15.24 -39.36 19.85
C ALA A 17 16.69 -38.97 19.50
N GLN A 18 17.57 -39.97 19.25
CA GLN A 18 18.99 -39.77 19.00
C GLN A 18 19.45 -40.10 17.58
N ILE A 19 18.52 -40.27 16.62
CA ILE A 19 18.89 -40.51 15.23
C ILE A 19 19.33 -39.18 14.59
N PRO A 20 20.62 -38.97 14.26
CA PRO A 20 21.05 -37.77 13.54
C PRO A 20 20.48 -37.83 12.12
N GLY A 21 19.53 -36.97 11.82
CA GLY A 21 18.94 -36.87 10.49
C GLY A 21 17.41 -36.84 10.44
N LEU A 22 16.71 -37.21 11.51
CA LEU A 22 15.27 -36.93 11.65
C LEU A 22 15.04 -35.54 12.28
N ARG A 23 15.77 -34.53 11.79
CA ARG A 23 15.23 -33.17 11.92
C ARG A 23 13.91 -33.22 11.18
N GLN A 24 12.80 -33.16 11.93
CA GLN A 24 11.51 -32.79 11.35
C GLN A 24 11.79 -31.65 10.39
N ARG A 25 11.64 -31.91 9.08
CA ARG A 25 11.53 -30.82 8.13
C ARG A 25 10.36 -30.01 8.63
N GLN A 26 10.67 -28.94 9.38
CA GLN A 26 9.68 -27.91 9.65
C GLN A 26 9.14 -27.57 8.27
N ALA A 27 7.85 -27.84 8.07
CA ALA A 27 7.17 -27.36 6.88
C ALA A 27 7.56 -25.89 6.73
N PRO A 28 7.96 -25.42 5.52
CA PRO A 28 8.25 -24.03 5.32
C PRO A 28 7.06 -23.23 5.90
N PRO A 29 7.33 -22.11 6.59
CA PRO A 29 6.24 -21.29 7.12
C PRO A 29 5.25 -21.04 6.00
N PRO A 30 3.93 -21.09 6.27
CA PRO A 30 2.94 -20.84 5.23
C PRO A 30 3.29 -19.50 4.58
N VAL A 31 3.59 -19.52 3.28
CA VAL A 31 3.74 -18.30 2.49
C VAL A 31 2.46 -17.49 2.70
N PRO A 32 2.57 -16.23 3.15
CA PRO A 32 1.39 -15.40 3.30
C PRO A 32 0.63 -15.45 1.98
N VAL A 33 -0.62 -15.88 1.99
CA VAL A 33 -1.50 -15.81 0.82
C VAL A 33 -1.67 -14.32 0.56
N GLN A 34 -0.84 -13.78 -0.33
CA GLN A 34 -0.93 -12.39 -0.72
C GLN A 34 -2.27 -12.21 -1.45
N ASN A 35 -3.11 -11.37 -0.89
CA ASN A 35 -4.34 -10.97 -1.56
C ASN A 35 -3.95 -10.41 -2.96
N PRO A 36 -4.57 -10.90 -4.05
CA PRO A 36 -4.26 -10.42 -5.40
C PRO A 36 -4.29 -8.90 -5.54
N ILE A 37 -5.16 -8.22 -4.81
CA ILE A 37 -5.23 -6.75 -4.78
C ILE A 37 -3.97 -6.14 -4.14
N GLU A 38 -3.44 -6.72 -3.07
CA GLU A 38 -2.20 -6.23 -2.44
C GLU A 38 -0.99 -6.41 -3.35
N LEU A 39 -0.96 -7.49 -4.11
CA LEU A 39 0.08 -7.71 -5.11
C LEU A 39 0.01 -6.63 -6.21
N LEU A 40 -1.16 -6.37 -6.76
CA LEU A 40 -1.38 -5.30 -7.75
C LEU A 40 -1.01 -3.92 -7.19
N ARG A 41 -1.35 -3.62 -5.93
CA ARG A 41 -0.98 -2.36 -5.28
C ARG A 41 0.52 -2.19 -5.14
N SER A 42 1.23 -3.25 -4.74
CA SER A 42 2.69 -3.22 -4.62
C SER A 42 3.38 -3.08 -5.98
N GLU A 43 2.88 -3.75 -6.99
CA GLU A 43 3.37 -3.66 -8.36
C GLU A 43 3.14 -2.26 -8.93
N PHE A 44 1.94 -1.72 -8.81
CA PHE A 44 1.61 -0.36 -9.21
C PHE A 44 2.52 0.67 -8.54
N ALA A 45 2.70 0.59 -7.23
CA ALA A 45 3.57 1.51 -6.50
C ALA A 45 5.04 1.42 -6.95
N ALA A 46 5.53 0.21 -7.22
CA ALA A 46 6.91 0.00 -7.66
C ALA A 46 7.15 0.52 -9.09
N GLN A 47 6.22 0.28 -10.01
CA GLN A 47 6.40 0.62 -11.42
C GLN A 47 6.03 2.08 -11.74
N SER A 48 5.16 2.70 -10.95
CA SER A 48 4.74 4.09 -11.16
C SER A 48 5.65 5.13 -10.49
N GLY A 49 6.69 4.70 -9.79
CA GLY A 49 7.56 5.62 -9.03
C GLY A 49 6.88 6.23 -7.81
N GLY A 50 5.75 5.67 -7.39
CA GLY A 50 4.98 6.08 -6.22
C GLY A 50 3.50 6.27 -6.51
N THR A 51 2.71 6.29 -5.45
CA THR A 51 1.24 6.47 -5.52
C THR A 51 0.80 7.86 -5.11
N MET A 52 1.70 8.68 -4.61
CA MET A 52 1.40 10.00 -4.05
C MET A 52 2.11 11.09 -4.86
N VAL A 53 1.36 12.13 -5.18
CA VAL A 53 1.88 13.37 -5.76
C VAL A 53 1.64 14.53 -4.80
N TYR A 54 2.59 15.45 -4.72
CA TYR A 54 2.57 16.58 -3.79
C TYR A 54 2.23 17.87 -4.53
N PHE A 55 1.60 18.78 -3.79
CA PHE A 55 1.23 20.13 -4.24
C PHE A 55 1.85 21.18 -3.35
N SER A 56 2.06 22.35 -3.92
CA SER A 56 2.38 23.54 -3.12
C SER A 56 1.18 23.96 -2.28
N PRO A 57 1.38 24.55 -1.09
CA PRO A 57 0.30 25.08 -0.28
C PRO A 57 -0.62 26.00 -1.09
N GLY A 58 -1.93 25.87 -0.91
CA GLY A 58 -2.95 26.65 -1.61
C GLY A 58 -3.08 26.40 -3.12
N SER A 59 -2.32 25.46 -3.69
CA SER A 59 -2.29 25.21 -5.13
C SER A 59 -2.80 23.78 -5.47
N ALA A 60 -3.44 23.69 -6.63
CA ALA A 60 -3.77 22.41 -7.28
C ALA A 60 -2.98 22.22 -8.59
N GLN A 61 -1.95 23.01 -8.84
CA GLN A 61 -1.12 22.88 -10.03
C GLN A 61 -0.16 21.69 -9.90
N LEU A 62 -0.08 20.86 -10.94
CA LEU A 62 0.83 19.74 -11.01
C LEU A 62 2.27 20.22 -11.20
N THR A 63 3.13 19.83 -10.30
CA THR A 63 4.57 20.06 -10.41
C THR A 63 5.19 19.19 -11.51
N GLN A 64 6.41 19.51 -11.94
CA GLN A 64 7.16 18.67 -12.88
C GLN A 64 7.30 17.24 -12.36
N GLN A 65 7.64 17.07 -11.10
CA GLN A 65 7.77 15.76 -10.46
C GLN A 65 6.43 15.00 -10.44
N ALA A 66 5.32 15.68 -10.11
CA ALA A 66 3.98 15.09 -10.15
C ALA A 66 3.65 14.57 -11.55
N ARG A 67 3.94 15.34 -12.58
CA ARG A 67 3.71 14.93 -13.98
C ARG A 67 4.53 13.70 -14.37
N MET A 68 5.75 13.57 -13.91
CA MET A 68 6.59 12.39 -14.16
C MET A 68 6.00 11.13 -13.51
N ILE A 69 5.58 11.24 -12.25
CA ILE A 69 4.92 10.12 -11.54
C ILE A 69 3.62 9.74 -12.24
N LEU A 70 2.78 10.72 -12.58
CA LEU A 70 1.50 10.47 -13.25
C LEU A 70 1.68 9.88 -14.66
N SER A 71 2.75 10.24 -15.36
CA SER A 71 3.07 9.63 -16.65
C SER A 71 3.39 8.15 -16.51
N ALA A 72 4.14 7.75 -15.48
CA ALA A 72 4.41 6.35 -15.19
C ALA A 72 3.13 5.61 -14.73
N GLN A 73 2.29 6.25 -13.92
CA GLN A 73 0.99 5.71 -13.53
C GLN A 73 0.08 5.48 -14.74
N ALA A 74 -0.01 6.45 -15.65
CA ALA A 74 -0.83 6.35 -16.86
C ALA A 74 -0.34 5.21 -17.76
N MET A 75 0.97 5.05 -17.91
CA MET A 75 1.54 3.96 -18.70
C MET A 75 1.15 2.60 -18.13
N TRP A 76 1.24 2.42 -16.83
CA TRP A 76 0.87 1.19 -16.15
C TRP A 76 -0.64 0.93 -16.27
N LEU A 77 -1.48 1.93 -16.02
CA LEU A 77 -2.94 1.81 -16.10
C LEU A 77 -3.45 1.47 -17.51
N ARG A 78 -2.80 1.98 -18.52
CA ARG A 78 -3.13 1.63 -19.93
C ARG A 78 -2.79 0.19 -20.28
N GLN A 79 -1.82 -0.41 -19.60
CA GLN A 79 -1.47 -1.83 -19.72
C GLN A 79 -2.39 -2.74 -18.88
N HIS A 80 -3.12 -2.17 -17.93
CA HIS A 80 -4.02 -2.89 -17.02
C HIS A 80 -5.43 -2.29 -17.09
N PRO A 81 -6.14 -2.44 -18.23
CA PRO A 81 -7.44 -1.80 -18.44
C PRO A 81 -8.54 -2.33 -17.49
N GLU A 82 -8.32 -3.50 -16.88
CA GLU A 82 -9.20 -4.10 -15.88
C GLU A 82 -9.09 -3.46 -14.50
N VAL A 83 -8.04 -2.69 -14.26
CA VAL A 83 -7.77 -2.08 -12.95
C VAL A 83 -8.39 -0.69 -12.90
N ALA A 84 -9.25 -0.46 -11.90
CA ALA A 84 -9.77 0.85 -11.57
C ALA A 84 -8.99 1.48 -10.41
N VAL A 85 -8.76 2.80 -10.48
CA VAL A 85 -8.12 3.56 -9.41
C VAL A 85 -9.02 4.67 -8.91
N ARG A 86 -8.84 4.98 -7.63
CA ARG A 86 -9.45 6.13 -6.97
C ARG A 86 -8.34 7.11 -6.58
N ILE A 87 -8.55 8.37 -6.92
CA ILE A 87 -7.66 9.47 -6.58
C ILE A 87 -8.24 10.19 -5.38
N GLU A 88 -7.49 10.20 -4.30
CA GLU A 88 -7.87 10.79 -3.03
C GLU A 88 -7.10 12.11 -2.83
N GLY A 89 -7.77 13.24 -3.04
CA GLY A 89 -7.18 14.56 -2.84
C GLY A 89 -7.24 15.00 -1.38
N ARG A 90 -6.14 15.60 -0.91
CA ARG A 90 -6.03 16.21 0.41
C ARG A 90 -5.89 17.71 0.27
N GLY A 91 -6.54 18.45 1.16
CA GLY A 91 -6.37 19.89 1.30
C GLY A 91 -5.17 20.24 2.17
N ASP A 92 -5.03 21.52 2.49
CA ASP A 92 -3.97 22.00 3.36
C ASP A 92 -4.39 21.83 4.84
N PRO A 93 -3.51 21.34 5.71
CA PRO A 93 -3.86 21.02 7.10
C PRO A 93 -4.19 22.25 7.95
N THR A 94 -3.69 23.43 7.58
CA THR A 94 -3.92 24.70 8.27
C THR A 94 -5.15 25.46 7.80
N ASP A 95 -5.83 24.94 6.77
CA ASP A 95 -6.99 25.56 6.16
C ASP A 95 -8.28 25.32 6.95
N THR A 96 -9.33 26.09 6.63
CA THR A 96 -10.68 25.76 7.10
C THR A 96 -11.13 24.42 6.50
N ARG A 97 -12.07 23.74 7.16
CA ARG A 97 -12.57 22.46 6.70
C ARG A 97 -13.14 22.53 5.28
N ASP A 98 -13.97 23.52 5.02
CA ASP A 98 -14.65 23.66 3.73
C ASP A 98 -13.66 24.00 2.61
N HIS A 99 -12.71 24.89 2.89
CA HIS A 99 -11.68 25.25 1.92
C HIS A 99 -10.73 24.06 1.64
N ALA A 100 -10.35 23.32 2.67
CA ALA A 100 -9.55 22.12 2.52
C ALA A 100 -10.26 21.03 1.70
N LEU A 101 -11.58 20.85 1.88
CA LEU A 101 -12.38 19.93 1.07
C LEU A 101 -12.40 20.36 -0.40
N ALA A 102 -12.64 21.65 -0.66
CA ALA A 102 -12.67 22.19 -2.02
C ALA A 102 -11.30 22.08 -2.71
N LEU A 103 -10.21 22.37 -2.00
CA LEU A 103 -8.85 22.28 -2.55
C LEU A 103 -8.44 20.84 -2.80
N GLY A 104 -8.78 19.93 -1.89
CA GLY A 104 -8.56 18.51 -2.08
C GLY A 104 -9.31 17.95 -3.28
N ALA A 105 -10.56 18.39 -3.49
CA ALA A 105 -11.34 18.01 -4.67
C ALA A 105 -10.68 18.50 -5.97
N LYS A 106 -10.20 19.75 -6.00
CA LYS A 106 -9.48 20.29 -7.17
C LYS A 106 -8.20 19.50 -7.45
N ARG A 107 -7.43 19.17 -6.43
CA ARG A 107 -6.21 18.36 -6.59
C ARG A 107 -6.50 16.99 -7.17
N ALA A 108 -7.53 16.31 -6.68
CA ALA A 108 -7.94 15.01 -7.19
C ALA A 108 -8.41 15.11 -8.66
N GLU A 109 -9.19 16.14 -8.99
CA GLU A 109 -9.65 16.38 -10.37
C GLU A 109 -8.49 16.70 -11.32
N GLU A 110 -7.51 17.50 -10.90
CA GLU A 110 -6.32 17.78 -11.72
C GLU A 110 -5.53 16.53 -12.03
N VAL A 111 -5.33 15.65 -11.06
CA VAL A 111 -4.67 14.36 -11.27
C VAL A 111 -5.50 13.49 -12.21
N ARG A 112 -6.80 13.37 -11.99
CA ARG A 112 -7.71 12.61 -12.85
C ARG A 112 -7.67 13.10 -14.30
N ASN A 113 -7.82 14.40 -14.49
CA ASN A 113 -7.81 15.02 -15.82
C ASN A 113 -6.48 14.80 -16.54
N TYR A 114 -5.36 14.87 -15.82
CA TYR A 114 -4.05 14.63 -16.39
C TYR A 114 -3.86 13.17 -16.81
N LEU A 115 -4.30 12.20 -15.99
CA LEU A 115 -4.28 10.79 -16.35
C LEU A 115 -5.14 10.51 -17.60
N MET A 116 -6.32 11.13 -17.70
CA MET A 116 -7.18 11.01 -18.88
C MET A 116 -6.56 11.66 -20.10
N LEU A 117 -5.88 12.79 -19.95
CA LEU A 117 -5.11 13.44 -21.02
C LEU A 117 -4.01 12.52 -21.57
N LEU A 118 -3.41 11.70 -20.70
CA LEU A 118 -2.40 10.71 -21.06
C LEU A 118 -2.99 9.39 -21.61
N GLY A 119 -4.29 9.33 -21.83
CA GLY A 119 -4.98 8.21 -22.46
C GLY A 119 -5.55 7.15 -21.52
N VAL A 120 -5.61 7.41 -20.23
CA VAL A 120 -6.32 6.52 -19.29
C VAL A 120 -7.84 6.74 -19.44
N PRO A 121 -8.64 5.68 -19.67
CA PRO A 121 -10.10 5.81 -19.80
C PRO A 121 -10.76 6.40 -18.54
N ALA A 122 -11.77 7.23 -18.74
CA ALA A 122 -12.52 7.85 -17.64
C ALA A 122 -13.14 6.81 -16.68
N ALA A 123 -13.52 5.65 -17.19
CA ALA A 123 -14.06 4.56 -16.39
C ALA A 123 -13.06 3.92 -15.42
N GLN A 124 -11.76 4.07 -15.66
CA GLN A 124 -10.69 3.55 -14.77
C GLN A 124 -10.35 4.51 -13.63
N VAL A 125 -10.70 5.78 -13.72
CA VAL A 125 -10.27 6.80 -12.75
C VAL A 125 -11.46 7.52 -12.12
N SER A 126 -11.50 7.50 -10.80
CA SER A 126 -12.46 8.28 -10.00
C SER A 126 -11.71 9.22 -9.06
N ALA A 127 -12.32 10.35 -8.75
CA ALA A 127 -11.73 11.36 -7.86
C ALA A 127 -12.61 11.55 -6.62
N MET A 128 -11.97 11.74 -5.48
CA MET A 128 -12.62 12.09 -4.22
C MET A 128 -11.72 13.01 -3.38
N THR A 129 -12.31 13.65 -2.40
CA THR A 129 -11.57 14.51 -1.47
C THR A 129 -11.71 14.00 -0.04
N TRP A 130 -10.63 14.10 0.71
CA TRP A 130 -10.61 13.95 2.16
C TRP A 130 -10.45 15.29 2.88
N GLY A 131 -10.19 16.38 2.13
CA GLY A 131 -9.90 17.67 2.74
C GLY A 131 -8.76 17.55 3.74
N LYS A 132 -9.02 17.87 5.00
CA LYS A 132 -8.10 17.67 6.12
C LYS A 132 -8.50 16.57 7.09
N GLU A 133 -9.53 15.78 6.76
CA GLU A 133 -10.01 14.67 7.59
C GLU A 133 -8.97 13.54 7.74
N ARG A 134 -8.09 13.42 6.76
CA ARG A 134 -6.92 12.54 6.86
C ARG A 134 -5.65 13.37 7.02
N PRO A 135 -4.91 13.22 8.14
CA PRO A 135 -3.65 13.92 8.34
C PRO A 135 -2.65 13.63 7.23
N GLY A 136 -1.90 14.63 6.85
CA GLY A 136 -0.83 14.47 5.86
C GLY A 136 -0.54 15.76 5.09
N PRO A 137 0.50 15.72 4.25
CA PRO A 137 0.88 16.87 3.43
C PRO A 137 -0.14 17.17 2.33
N PRO A 138 -0.10 18.37 1.75
CA PRO A 138 -0.86 18.70 0.54
C PRO A 138 -0.54 17.74 -0.59
N SER A 139 -1.49 16.86 -0.94
CA SER A 139 -1.21 15.75 -1.85
C SER A 139 -2.47 15.18 -2.50
N ALA A 140 -2.26 14.35 -3.51
CA ALA A 140 -3.24 13.41 -4.01
C ALA A 140 -2.63 12.01 -4.06
N VAL A 141 -3.40 11.03 -3.65
CA VAL A 141 -2.97 9.62 -3.59
C VAL A 141 -3.80 8.82 -4.57
N THR A 142 -3.14 8.07 -5.44
CA THR A 142 -3.78 7.12 -6.36
C THR A 142 -3.81 5.74 -5.72
N THR A 143 -4.99 5.20 -5.52
CA THR A 143 -5.19 3.91 -4.85
C THR A 143 -5.96 2.98 -5.79
N ILE A 144 -5.51 1.73 -5.93
CA ILE A 144 -6.29 0.71 -6.66
C ILE A 144 -7.59 0.46 -5.90
N ALA A 145 -8.71 0.64 -6.59
CA ALA A 145 -10.03 0.36 -6.05
C ALA A 145 -10.21 -1.15 -5.84
N PRO A 146 -10.97 -1.56 -4.80
CA PRO A 146 -11.27 -2.97 -4.57
C PRO A 146 -12.20 -3.54 -5.64
#